data_f22cba82613c08ef570e8c83ffe31c0c
#
_entry.id   f22cba82613c08ef570e8c83ffe31c0c
#
_cell.length_a   1.000
_cell.length_b   1.000
_cell.length_c   1.000
_cell.angle_alpha   90.00
_cell.angle_beta   90.00
_cell.angle_gamma   90.00
#
_symmetry.space_group_name_H-M   'P 1'
#
loop_
_entity.id
_entity.type
_entity.pdbx_description
1 polymer ?
#
loop_
_entity_poly.entity_id
_entity_poly.type
_entity_poly.pdbx_seq_one_letter_code
_entity_poly.pdbx_strand_id
1 'polypeptide(L)'
;MRQGDIAAAQAALAAAKDVSAGLSEREASHIGFFDLVFAGRTEAAIAALYPHLAAWPRDALVVSVAANPNGVIGGSGRIGQKHQIAEMMDNLASHYGDDFWFTSYHAMALSEDGQLAAARAKIEQSVAANPNNAHGAHGFAHVCYESGDPDTARAFLSSWLATYPRDGFFYGHLSWHLSLCEIQAGN
;
A
#
# COMPACT_ATOMS: atom_id res chain seq x y z
N MET A 1 -13.11 0.15 8.31
CA MET A 1 -12.84 -0.03 6.86
C MET A 1 -14.12 0.21 6.10
N ARG A 2 -14.21 1.26 5.26
CA ARG A 2 -15.29 1.31 4.27
C ARG A 2 -15.05 0.14 3.32
N GLN A 3 -15.97 -0.81 3.25
CA GLN A 3 -15.97 -1.77 2.16
C GLN A 3 -16.04 -0.96 0.86
N GLY A 4 -15.01 -1.08 0.03
CA GLY A 4 -15.05 -0.49 -1.30
C GLY A 4 -16.31 -0.99 -2.00
N ASP A 5 -16.91 -0.14 -2.81
CA ASP A 5 -18.08 -0.53 -3.61
C ASP A 5 -17.61 -1.47 -4.74
N ILE A 6 -17.57 -2.78 -4.41
CA ILE A 6 -17.17 -3.83 -5.33
C ILE A 6 -18.05 -3.83 -6.59
N ALA A 7 -19.36 -3.56 -6.43
CA ALA A 7 -20.28 -3.52 -7.55
C ALA A 7 -19.95 -2.35 -8.51
N ALA A 8 -19.65 -1.17 -7.98
CA ALA A 8 -19.23 -0.02 -8.79
C ALA A 8 -17.88 -0.30 -9.49
N ALA A 9 -16.93 -0.94 -8.81
CA ALA A 9 -15.65 -1.31 -9.40
C ALA A 9 -15.80 -2.34 -10.52
N GLN A 10 -16.65 -3.35 -10.34
CA GLN A 10 -16.97 -4.34 -11.38
C GLN A 10 -17.70 -3.69 -12.56
N ALA A 11 -18.63 -2.77 -12.32
CA ALA A 11 -19.31 -2.02 -13.40
C ALA A 11 -18.31 -1.15 -14.18
N ALA A 12 -17.39 -0.47 -13.52
CA ALA A 12 -16.34 0.31 -14.18
C ALA A 12 -15.40 -0.59 -15.02
N LEU A 13 -15.02 -1.77 -14.51
CA LEU A 13 -14.23 -2.74 -15.26
C LEU A 13 -14.99 -3.24 -16.51
N ALA A 14 -16.27 -3.55 -16.37
CA ALA A 14 -17.10 -3.95 -17.50
C ALA A 14 -17.16 -2.85 -18.57
N ALA A 15 -17.41 -1.61 -18.17
CA ALA A 15 -17.42 -0.46 -19.08
C ALA A 15 -16.06 -0.26 -19.78
N ALA A 16 -14.94 -0.45 -19.06
CA ALA A 16 -13.61 -0.38 -19.66
C ALA A 16 -13.38 -1.48 -20.71
N LYS A 17 -13.89 -2.69 -20.47
CA LYS A 17 -13.83 -3.80 -21.43
C LYS A 17 -14.68 -3.56 -22.68
N ASP A 18 -15.85 -2.91 -22.54
CA ASP A 18 -16.74 -2.59 -23.66
C ASP A 18 -16.12 -1.57 -24.66
N VAL A 19 -15.24 -0.68 -24.16
CA VAL A 19 -14.53 0.31 -25.01
C VAL A 19 -13.12 -0.18 -25.42
N SER A 20 -12.88 -1.48 -25.35
CA SER A 20 -11.55 -2.07 -25.56
C SER A 20 -11.00 -1.99 -27.01
N ALA A 21 -11.82 -1.59 -27.98
CA ALA A 21 -11.35 -1.38 -29.35
C ALA A 21 -10.43 -0.15 -29.42
N GLY A 22 -9.14 -0.35 -29.69
CA GLY A 22 -8.14 0.72 -29.80
C GLY A 22 -7.36 1.03 -28.53
N LEU A 23 -7.45 0.21 -27.50
CA LEU A 23 -6.60 0.32 -26.31
C LEU A 23 -5.11 0.10 -26.65
N SER A 24 -4.26 0.86 -25.98
CA SER A 24 -2.83 0.58 -25.97
C SER A 24 -2.54 -0.76 -25.25
N GLU A 25 -1.37 -1.34 -25.53
CA GLU A 25 -0.92 -2.57 -24.84
C GLU A 25 -0.92 -2.40 -23.31
N ARG A 26 -0.56 -1.21 -22.81
CA ARG A 26 -0.60 -0.89 -21.38
C ARG A 26 -2.00 -0.97 -20.83
N GLU A 27 -2.97 -0.31 -21.47
CA GLU A 27 -4.38 -0.30 -21.01
C GLU A 27 -4.98 -1.69 -21.06
N ALA A 28 -4.73 -2.45 -22.12
CA ALA A 28 -5.19 -3.83 -22.25
C ALA A 28 -4.62 -4.72 -21.12
N SER A 29 -3.32 -4.60 -20.83
CA SER A 29 -2.65 -5.34 -19.76
C SER A 29 -3.17 -4.93 -18.38
N HIS A 30 -3.37 -3.63 -18.14
CA HIS A 30 -3.94 -3.08 -16.91
C HIS A 30 -5.36 -3.64 -16.65
N ILE A 31 -6.24 -3.54 -17.62
CA ILE A 31 -7.61 -4.07 -17.54
C ILE A 31 -7.60 -5.59 -17.32
N GLY A 32 -6.73 -6.30 -18.05
CA GLY A 32 -6.59 -7.76 -17.91
C GLY A 32 -6.15 -8.17 -16.50
N PHE A 33 -5.23 -7.43 -15.88
CA PHE A 33 -4.83 -7.66 -14.49
C PHE A 33 -6.02 -7.50 -13.53
N PHE A 34 -6.78 -6.40 -13.62
CA PHE A 34 -7.94 -6.19 -12.76
C PHE A 34 -9.08 -7.18 -13.01
N ASP A 35 -9.26 -7.63 -14.24
CA ASP A 35 -10.23 -8.69 -14.57
C ASP A 35 -9.91 -9.99 -13.80
N LEU A 36 -8.64 -10.37 -13.75
CA LEU A 36 -8.18 -11.53 -12.96
C LEU A 36 -8.37 -11.31 -11.45
N VAL A 37 -8.06 -10.10 -10.96
CA VAL A 37 -8.24 -9.75 -9.53
C VAL A 37 -9.71 -9.85 -9.12
N PHE A 38 -10.62 -9.23 -9.86
CA PHE A 38 -12.05 -9.25 -9.54
C PHE A 38 -12.71 -10.61 -9.78
N ALA A 39 -12.14 -11.46 -10.64
CA ALA A 39 -12.55 -12.83 -10.81
C ALA A 39 -12.02 -13.77 -9.71
N GLY A 40 -11.24 -13.27 -8.73
CA GLY A 40 -10.64 -14.07 -7.67
C GLY A 40 -9.57 -15.07 -8.17
N ARG A 41 -9.03 -14.85 -9.38
CA ARG A 41 -8.00 -15.69 -9.99
C ARG A 41 -6.61 -15.28 -9.54
N THR A 42 -6.34 -15.38 -8.24
CA THR A 42 -5.14 -14.83 -7.58
C THR A 42 -3.84 -15.27 -8.24
N GLU A 43 -3.66 -16.56 -8.50
CA GLU A 43 -2.45 -17.10 -9.13
C GLU A 43 -2.21 -16.53 -10.53
N ALA A 44 -3.26 -16.41 -11.33
CA ALA A 44 -3.17 -15.83 -12.66
C ALA A 44 -2.91 -14.32 -12.60
N ALA A 45 -3.50 -13.62 -11.62
CA ALA A 45 -3.25 -12.20 -11.39
C ALA A 45 -1.79 -11.95 -11.00
N ILE A 46 -1.21 -12.76 -10.11
CA ILE A 46 0.22 -12.68 -9.75
C ILE A 46 1.10 -12.99 -10.96
N ALA A 47 0.75 -13.97 -11.79
CA ALA A 47 1.51 -14.28 -12.99
C ALA A 47 1.47 -13.15 -14.04
N ALA A 48 0.34 -12.43 -14.14
CA ALA A 48 0.18 -11.28 -15.04
C ALA A 48 0.85 -9.99 -14.50
N LEU A 49 1.00 -9.85 -13.18
CA LEU A 49 1.56 -8.70 -12.51
C LEU A 49 2.99 -8.38 -12.95
N TYR A 50 3.87 -9.38 -12.94
CA TYR A 50 5.29 -9.17 -13.18
C TYR A 50 5.61 -8.71 -14.60
N PRO A 51 5.07 -9.35 -15.68
CA PRO A 51 5.24 -8.82 -17.04
C PRO A 51 4.66 -7.41 -17.20
N HIS A 52 3.54 -7.12 -16.56
CA HIS A 52 2.96 -5.78 -16.57
C HIS A 52 3.90 -4.75 -15.96
N LEU A 53 4.40 -4.99 -14.75
CA LEU A 53 5.29 -4.06 -14.06
C LEU A 53 6.69 -3.97 -14.71
N ALA A 54 7.14 -5.02 -15.39
CA ALA A 54 8.37 -4.98 -16.19
C ALA A 54 8.25 -4.00 -17.38
N ALA A 55 7.07 -3.97 -18.02
CA ALA A 55 6.81 -3.07 -19.14
C ALA A 55 6.38 -1.66 -18.69
N TRP A 56 5.62 -1.56 -17.60
CA TRP A 56 5.05 -0.29 -17.09
C TRP A 56 5.24 -0.17 -15.57
N PRO A 57 6.50 0.03 -15.11
CA PRO A 57 6.86 0.00 -13.68
C PRO A 57 6.17 1.10 -12.85
N ARG A 58 5.71 2.18 -13.50
CA ARG A 58 5.02 3.29 -12.85
C ARG A 58 3.50 3.19 -12.90
N ASP A 59 2.92 2.01 -13.15
CA ASP A 59 1.48 1.82 -12.98
C ASP A 59 1.11 1.75 -11.50
N ALA A 60 0.96 2.93 -10.90
CA ALA A 60 0.79 3.10 -9.45
C ALA A 60 -0.48 2.39 -8.92
N LEU A 61 -1.53 2.28 -9.73
CA LEU A 61 -2.74 1.59 -9.29
C LEU A 61 -2.50 0.08 -9.17
N VAL A 62 -1.81 -0.52 -10.14
CA VAL A 62 -1.42 -1.94 -10.08
C VAL A 62 -0.46 -2.19 -8.92
N VAL A 63 0.56 -1.32 -8.75
CA VAL A 63 1.49 -1.39 -7.61
C VAL A 63 0.75 -1.30 -6.28
N SER A 64 -0.21 -0.39 -6.12
CA SER A 64 -0.96 -0.22 -4.87
C SER A 64 -1.73 -1.47 -4.45
N VAL A 65 -2.32 -2.17 -5.42
CA VAL A 65 -3.06 -3.42 -5.18
C VAL A 65 -2.12 -4.60 -4.90
N ALA A 66 -0.96 -4.62 -5.56
CA ALA A 66 0.03 -5.68 -5.37
C ALA A 66 0.79 -5.53 -4.05
N ALA A 67 1.18 -4.29 -3.68
CA ALA A 67 1.96 -3.99 -2.48
C ALA A 67 1.13 -3.95 -1.18
N ASN A 68 -0.21 -3.94 -1.28
CA ASN A 68 -1.07 -3.96 -0.10
C ASN A 68 -0.93 -5.30 0.64
N PRO A 69 -0.71 -5.32 1.98
CA PRO A 69 -0.62 -6.57 2.76
C PRO A 69 -1.83 -7.49 2.63
N ASN A 70 -3.01 -6.92 2.35
CA ASN A 70 -4.25 -7.66 2.09
C ASN A 70 -4.61 -7.70 0.59
N GLY A 71 -3.67 -7.32 -0.28
CA GLY A 71 -3.85 -7.27 -1.74
C GLY A 71 -3.60 -8.63 -2.41
N VAL A 72 -3.28 -8.57 -3.70
CA VAL A 72 -3.16 -9.77 -4.54
C VAL A 72 -2.07 -10.72 -4.06
N ILE A 73 -0.90 -10.20 -3.69
CA ILE A 73 0.21 -11.04 -3.18
C ILE A 73 -0.04 -11.37 -1.71
N GLY A 74 -0.27 -10.37 -0.86
CA GLY A 74 -0.43 -10.54 0.59
C GLY A 74 -1.62 -11.41 0.97
N GLY A 75 -2.74 -11.30 0.26
CA GLY A 75 -3.93 -12.12 0.44
C GLY A 75 -3.87 -13.51 -0.23
N SER A 76 -2.77 -13.85 -0.90
CA SER A 76 -2.65 -15.10 -1.67
C SER A 76 -2.53 -16.36 -0.80
N GLY A 77 -2.15 -16.23 0.47
CA GLY A 77 -1.83 -17.36 1.35
C GLY A 77 -0.51 -18.07 1.03
N ARG A 78 0.31 -17.53 0.13
CA ARG A 78 1.62 -18.09 -0.21
C ARG A 78 2.61 -17.91 0.95
N ILE A 79 3.43 -18.91 1.20
CA ILE A 79 4.57 -18.77 2.11
C ILE A 79 5.55 -17.76 1.49
N GLY A 80 6.03 -16.80 2.30
CA GLY A 80 6.98 -15.78 1.85
C GLY A 80 6.35 -14.61 1.08
N GLN A 81 5.01 -14.46 1.07
CA GLN A 81 4.36 -13.33 0.36
C GLN A 81 4.85 -11.96 0.83
N LYS A 82 5.22 -11.79 2.09
CA LYS A 82 5.77 -10.53 2.61
C LYS A 82 7.12 -10.20 1.97
N HIS A 83 7.99 -11.19 1.90
CA HIS A 83 9.29 -11.07 1.21
C HIS A 83 9.10 -10.79 -0.28
N GLN A 84 8.17 -11.48 -0.92
CA GLN A 84 7.83 -11.27 -2.34
C GLN A 84 7.36 -9.83 -2.62
N ILE A 85 6.58 -9.23 -1.71
CA ILE A 85 6.17 -7.82 -1.84
C ILE A 85 7.38 -6.90 -1.67
N ALA A 86 8.22 -7.11 -0.66
CA ALA A 86 9.42 -6.30 -0.43
C ALA A 86 10.37 -6.34 -1.63
N GLU A 87 10.67 -7.53 -2.17
CA GLU A 87 11.49 -7.71 -3.38
C GLU A 87 10.89 -7.00 -4.60
N MET A 88 9.57 -7.10 -4.81
CA MET A 88 8.90 -6.37 -5.88
C MET A 88 9.08 -4.86 -5.73
N MET A 89 8.93 -4.32 -4.52
CA MET A 89 9.08 -2.90 -4.25
C MET A 89 10.54 -2.44 -4.41
N ASP A 90 11.52 -3.25 -4.01
CA ASP A 90 12.94 -2.98 -4.23
C ASP A 90 13.26 -2.88 -5.74
N ASN A 91 12.76 -3.82 -6.54
CA ASN A 91 12.96 -3.85 -7.98
C ASN A 91 12.33 -2.63 -8.69
N LEU A 92 11.25 -2.07 -8.16
CA LEU A 92 10.58 -0.90 -8.71
C LEU A 92 11.18 0.44 -8.25
N ALA A 93 11.98 0.45 -7.17
CA ALA A 93 12.42 1.68 -6.50
C ALA A 93 13.13 2.67 -7.42
N SER A 94 13.99 2.19 -8.34
CA SER A 94 14.70 3.06 -9.28
C SER A 94 13.79 3.83 -10.24
N HIS A 95 12.58 3.33 -10.50
CA HIS A 95 11.61 3.97 -11.38
C HIS A 95 10.81 5.08 -10.69
N TYR A 96 10.77 5.09 -9.35
CA TYR A 96 10.00 6.06 -8.56
C TYR A 96 10.87 7.14 -7.92
N GLY A 97 12.17 6.87 -7.68
CA GLY A 97 13.06 7.82 -7.01
C GLY A 97 12.53 8.20 -5.62
N ASP A 98 12.42 9.51 -5.37
CA ASP A 98 11.98 10.08 -4.09
C ASP A 98 10.46 10.29 -3.98
N ASP A 99 9.66 9.62 -4.79
CA ASP A 99 8.20 9.71 -4.75
C ASP A 99 7.68 9.27 -3.37
N PHE A 100 7.08 10.21 -2.62
CA PHE A 100 6.64 9.98 -1.25
C PHE A 100 5.57 8.89 -1.13
N TRP A 101 4.70 8.76 -2.13
CA TRP A 101 3.67 7.74 -2.15
C TRP A 101 4.32 6.35 -2.26
N PHE A 102 5.19 6.15 -3.25
CA PHE A 102 5.90 4.88 -3.44
C PHE A 102 6.76 4.55 -2.21
N THR A 103 7.50 5.53 -1.70
CA THR A 103 8.38 5.37 -0.53
C THR A 103 7.60 4.92 0.71
N SER A 104 6.35 5.40 0.91
CA SER A 104 5.50 4.94 2.02
C SER A 104 5.06 3.48 1.88
N TYR A 105 4.68 3.05 0.68
CA TYR A 105 4.34 1.64 0.39
C TYR A 105 5.56 0.72 0.53
N HIS A 106 6.72 1.17 0.05
CA HIS A 106 7.97 0.43 0.16
C HIS A 106 8.39 0.25 1.63
N ALA A 107 8.31 1.30 2.44
CA ALA A 107 8.57 1.23 3.87
C ALA A 107 7.66 0.20 4.57
N MET A 108 6.37 0.19 4.22
CA MET A 108 5.42 -0.79 4.77
C MET A 108 5.80 -2.22 4.37
N ALA A 109 6.15 -2.44 3.10
CA ALA A 109 6.56 -3.76 2.60
C ALA A 109 7.81 -4.28 3.33
N LEU A 110 8.81 -3.43 3.54
CA LEU A 110 10.02 -3.76 4.30
C LEU A 110 9.72 -4.03 5.77
N SER A 111 8.82 -3.26 6.40
CA SER A 111 8.40 -3.49 7.79
C SER A 111 7.72 -4.85 7.95
N GLU A 112 6.82 -5.20 7.04
CA GLU A 112 6.14 -6.50 7.03
C GLU A 112 7.10 -7.68 6.81
N ASP A 113 8.20 -7.46 6.07
CA ASP A 113 9.27 -8.45 5.85
C ASP A 113 10.31 -8.49 6.99
N GLY A 114 10.15 -7.65 8.03
CA GLY A 114 11.07 -7.60 9.18
C GLY A 114 12.33 -6.77 8.96
N GLN A 115 12.45 -6.04 7.86
CA GLN A 115 13.59 -5.17 7.53
C GLN A 115 13.43 -3.78 8.19
N LEU A 116 13.27 -3.74 9.51
CA LEU A 116 12.81 -2.58 10.27
C LEU A 116 13.69 -1.33 10.12
N ALA A 117 15.02 -1.50 10.07
CA ALA A 117 15.93 -0.35 9.92
C ALA A 117 15.77 0.34 8.55
N ALA A 118 15.65 -0.43 7.47
CA ALA A 118 15.40 0.09 6.14
C ALA A 118 13.99 0.71 6.02
N ALA A 119 12.99 0.06 6.61
CA ALA A 119 11.63 0.56 6.69
C ALA A 119 11.58 1.92 7.40
N ARG A 120 12.30 2.07 8.53
CA ARG A 120 12.37 3.31 9.31
C ARG A 120 12.95 4.46 8.47
N ALA A 121 14.08 4.26 7.81
CA ALA A 121 14.69 5.29 6.97
C ALA A 121 13.75 5.76 5.85
N LYS A 122 13.07 4.80 5.19
CA LYS A 122 12.14 5.13 4.09
C LYS A 122 10.88 5.84 4.58
N ILE A 123 10.30 5.41 5.70
CA ILE A 123 9.07 6.06 6.17
C ILE A 123 9.33 7.48 6.68
N GLU A 124 10.46 7.72 7.31
CA GLU A 124 10.89 9.07 7.70
C GLU A 124 11.10 9.97 6.48
N GLN A 125 11.72 9.46 5.41
CA GLN A 125 11.83 10.16 4.14
C GLN A 125 10.45 10.51 3.56
N SER A 126 9.52 9.55 3.54
CA SER A 126 8.17 9.75 3.00
C SER A 126 7.38 10.82 3.75
N VAL A 127 7.36 10.77 5.09
CA VAL A 127 6.62 11.76 5.89
C VAL A 127 7.28 13.14 5.87
N ALA A 128 8.61 13.21 5.70
CA ALA A 128 9.31 14.48 5.50
C ALA A 128 8.98 15.11 4.15
N ALA A 129 8.88 14.30 3.09
CA ALA A 129 8.54 14.78 1.74
C ALA A 129 7.08 15.23 1.62
N ASN A 130 6.16 14.55 2.31
CA ASN A 130 4.75 14.95 2.38
C ASN A 130 4.15 14.67 3.76
N PRO A 131 4.18 15.65 4.68
CA PRO A 131 3.63 15.51 6.04
C PRO A 131 2.12 15.22 6.08
N ASN A 132 1.39 15.53 5.01
CA ASN A 132 -0.07 15.32 4.93
C ASN A 132 -0.44 13.94 4.33
N ASN A 133 0.55 13.10 4.01
CA ASN A 133 0.30 11.77 3.47
C ASN A 133 -0.23 10.82 4.56
N ALA A 134 -1.52 10.51 4.51
CA ALA A 134 -2.16 9.61 5.48
C ALA A 134 -1.63 8.16 5.41
N HIS A 135 -1.23 7.68 4.23
CA HIS A 135 -0.52 6.40 4.10
C HIS A 135 0.87 6.45 4.73
N GLY A 136 1.57 7.58 4.61
CA GLY A 136 2.84 7.81 5.28
C GLY A 136 2.69 7.80 6.80
N ALA A 137 1.69 8.52 7.33
CA ALA A 137 1.38 8.52 8.76
C ALA A 137 1.02 7.12 9.28
N HIS A 138 0.26 6.35 8.51
CA HIS A 138 -0.09 4.97 8.82
C HIS A 138 1.16 4.06 8.84
N GLY A 139 1.98 4.13 7.79
CA GLY A 139 3.24 3.37 7.73
C GLY A 139 4.20 3.74 8.86
N PHE A 140 4.27 5.03 9.24
CA PHE A 140 5.09 5.48 10.36
C PHE A 140 4.66 4.84 11.69
N ALA A 141 3.34 4.78 11.94
CA ALA A 141 2.80 4.11 13.13
C ALA A 141 3.17 2.63 13.18
N HIS A 142 3.02 1.91 12.04
CA HIS A 142 3.39 0.50 11.94
C HIS A 142 4.89 0.28 12.18
N VAL A 143 5.75 1.03 11.50
CA VAL A 143 7.20 0.88 11.62
C VAL A 143 7.68 1.16 13.05
N CYS A 144 7.15 2.19 13.71
CA CYS A 144 7.48 2.47 15.10
C CYS A 144 7.01 1.35 16.03
N TYR A 145 5.78 0.85 15.84
CA TYR A 145 5.21 -0.23 16.64
C TYR A 145 6.06 -1.51 16.53
N GLU A 146 6.35 -1.95 15.30
CA GLU A 146 7.15 -3.15 15.04
C GLU A 146 8.62 -3.01 15.52
N SER A 147 9.13 -1.77 15.56
CA SER A 147 10.47 -1.46 16.08
C SER A 147 10.53 -1.36 17.62
N GLY A 148 9.39 -1.53 18.32
CA GLY A 148 9.34 -1.38 19.77
C GLY A 148 9.49 0.06 20.26
N ASP A 149 9.08 1.04 19.45
CA ASP A 149 9.16 2.49 19.72
C ASP A 149 7.74 3.13 19.77
N PRO A 150 6.87 2.68 20.69
CA PRO A 150 5.50 3.18 20.78
C PRO A 150 5.43 4.66 21.21
N ASP A 151 6.40 5.16 21.94
CA ASP A 151 6.42 6.57 22.38
C ASP A 151 6.58 7.53 21.21
N THR A 152 7.45 7.23 20.26
CA THR A 152 7.59 8.01 19.02
C THR A 152 6.32 7.94 18.17
N ALA A 153 5.71 6.76 18.03
CA ALA A 153 4.44 6.61 17.32
C ALA A 153 3.34 7.44 17.98
N ARG A 154 3.24 7.39 19.30
CA ARG A 154 2.26 8.16 20.10
C ARG A 154 2.40 9.65 19.90
N ALA A 155 3.61 10.19 20.06
CA ALA A 155 3.90 11.61 19.89
C ALA A 155 3.56 12.09 18.47
N PHE A 156 3.97 11.33 17.47
CA PHE A 156 3.67 11.62 16.06
C PHE A 156 2.17 11.60 15.78
N LEU A 157 1.47 10.52 16.12
CA LEU A 157 0.04 10.37 15.83
C LEU A 157 -0.82 11.39 16.56
N SER A 158 -0.51 11.73 17.84
CA SER A 158 -1.22 12.76 18.61
C SER A 158 -1.15 14.12 17.90
N SER A 159 0.02 14.49 17.42
CA SER A 159 0.22 15.73 16.67
C SER A 159 -0.45 15.69 15.30
N TRP A 160 -0.29 14.60 14.57
CA TRP A 160 -0.79 14.46 13.20
C TRP A 160 -2.32 14.43 13.14
N LEU A 161 -2.98 13.66 14.02
CA LEU A 161 -4.44 13.54 14.09
C LEU A 161 -5.13 14.85 14.51
N ALA A 162 -4.42 15.74 15.23
CA ALA A 162 -4.96 17.04 15.60
C ALA A 162 -5.31 17.91 14.38
N THR A 163 -4.63 17.69 13.25
CA THR A 163 -4.81 18.44 12.00
C THR A 163 -5.53 17.67 10.90
N TYR A 164 -5.67 16.36 11.04
CA TYR A 164 -6.30 15.52 10.03
C TYR A 164 -7.83 15.56 10.15
N PRO A 165 -8.58 15.68 9.05
CA PRO A 165 -10.04 15.72 9.07
C PRO A 165 -10.66 14.49 9.74
N ARG A 166 -11.64 14.71 10.63
CA ARG A 166 -12.30 13.61 11.35
C ARG A 166 -13.12 12.68 10.46
N ASP A 167 -13.57 13.13 9.32
CA ASP A 167 -14.23 12.36 8.27
C ASP A 167 -13.25 11.77 7.25
N GLY A 168 -11.97 12.04 7.42
CA GLY A 168 -10.91 11.48 6.59
C GLY A 168 -10.84 9.96 6.68
N PHE A 169 -10.53 9.31 5.55
CA PHE A 169 -10.55 7.84 5.41
C PHE A 169 -9.74 7.11 6.51
N PHE A 170 -8.59 7.65 6.89
CA PHE A 170 -7.70 7.04 7.87
C PHE A 170 -7.94 7.48 9.32
N TYR A 171 -8.82 8.47 9.59
CA TYR A 171 -8.96 9.02 10.93
C TYR A 171 -9.23 7.96 12.00
N GLY A 172 -10.25 7.12 11.80
CA GLY A 172 -10.60 6.08 12.77
C GLY A 172 -9.49 5.03 12.93
N HIS A 173 -8.84 4.64 11.83
CA HIS A 173 -7.77 3.65 11.87
C HIS A 173 -6.50 4.17 12.57
N LEU A 174 -6.09 5.40 12.28
CA LEU A 174 -4.93 6.02 12.96
C LEU A 174 -5.22 6.33 14.43
N SER A 175 -6.47 6.69 14.77
CA SER A 175 -6.91 6.82 16.17
C SER A 175 -6.81 5.49 16.92
N TRP A 176 -7.11 4.38 16.26
CA TRP A 176 -6.93 3.05 16.83
C TRP A 176 -5.44 2.74 17.08
N HIS A 177 -4.55 3.04 16.14
CA HIS A 177 -3.09 2.91 16.36
C HIS A 177 -2.61 3.75 17.55
N LEU A 178 -3.09 4.99 17.67
CA LEU A 178 -2.77 5.84 18.82
C LEU A 178 -3.24 5.19 20.13
N SER A 179 -4.46 4.62 20.17
CA SER A 179 -4.98 3.93 21.35
C SER A 179 -4.13 2.73 21.76
N LEU A 180 -3.58 1.97 20.78
CA LEU A 180 -2.66 0.88 21.08
C LEU A 180 -1.36 1.39 21.75
N CYS A 181 -0.83 2.52 21.27
CA CYS A 181 0.35 3.13 21.89
C CYS A 181 0.06 3.63 23.32
N GLU A 182 -1.13 4.21 23.57
CA GLU A 182 -1.53 4.64 24.92
C GLU A 182 -1.68 3.46 25.87
N ILE A 183 -2.31 2.36 25.44
CA ILE A 183 -2.42 1.14 26.25
C ILE A 183 -1.03 0.58 26.61
N GLN A 184 -0.08 0.58 25.68
CA GLN A 184 1.29 0.16 25.95
C GLN A 184 2.02 1.08 26.95
N ALA A 185 1.67 2.37 26.95
CA ALA A 185 2.20 3.33 27.92
C ALA A 185 1.52 3.26 29.31
N GLY A 186 0.48 2.43 29.46
CA GLY A 186 -0.26 2.29 30.73
C GLY A 186 -1.32 3.35 30.98
N ASN A 187 -1.79 4.00 29.93
CA ASN A 187 -2.86 5.03 30.01
C ASN A 187 -4.24 4.44 29.66
#